data_790dbb9f14c856f8bea10af72a58952b
#
_entry.id   790dbb9f14c856f8bea10af72a58952b
#
_cell.length_a   1.000
_cell.length_b   1.000
_cell.length_c   1.000
_cell.angle_alpha   90.00
_cell.angle_beta   90.00
_cell.angle_gamma   90.00
#
_symmetry.space_group_name_H-M   'P 1'
#
loop_
_entity.id
_entity.type
_entity.pdbx_description
1 polymer ?
#
loop_
_entity_poly.entity_id
_entity_poly.type
_entity_poly.pdbx_seq_one_letter_code
_entity_poly.pdbx_strand_id
1 'polypeptide(L)'
;MAGPSDTVDQLTQAINRGDLEAALALYEPNAVLVVQPGHLACGTSQLREALARFIALEPTLRSEVQEVIAAGDLALYAGRWTLRGMDPNGHPVVMSGESSDILRQQRDGRWLIALDNPWGAKILPSR
;
A
#
# COMPACT_ATOMS: atom_id res chain seq x y z
N MET A 1 -11.74 -17.25 -7.29
CA MET A 1 -12.04 -15.81 -7.14
C MET A 1 -10.92 -15.13 -6.36
N ALA A 2 -10.47 -13.97 -6.83
CA ALA A 2 -9.39 -13.24 -6.17
C ALA A 2 -9.82 -12.72 -4.81
N GLY A 3 -8.94 -12.85 -3.84
CA GLY A 3 -9.18 -12.37 -2.48
C GLY A 3 -8.38 -11.11 -2.15
N PRO A 4 -8.47 -10.62 -0.90
CA PRO A 4 -7.78 -9.39 -0.49
C PRO A 4 -6.26 -9.42 -0.69
N SER A 5 -5.61 -10.56 -0.43
CA SER A 5 -4.17 -10.66 -0.62
C SER A 5 -3.75 -10.52 -2.07
N ASP A 6 -4.60 -10.94 -3.02
CA ASP A 6 -4.31 -10.76 -4.45
C ASP A 6 -4.26 -9.28 -4.83
N THR A 7 -5.11 -8.45 -4.22
CA THR A 7 -5.09 -7.01 -4.45
C THR A 7 -3.75 -6.41 -4.00
N VAL A 8 -3.27 -6.79 -2.82
CA VAL A 8 -1.98 -6.31 -2.31
C VAL A 8 -0.83 -6.82 -3.18
N ASP A 9 -0.88 -8.08 -3.63
CA ASP A 9 0.13 -8.63 -4.53
C ASP A 9 0.16 -7.86 -5.85
N GLN A 10 -1.00 -7.51 -6.41
CA GLN A 10 -1.09 -6.70 -7.63
C GLN A 10 -0.51 -5.30 -7.42
N LEU A 11 -0.73 -4.71 -6.24
CA LEU A 11 -0.14 -3.41 -5.90
C LEU A 11 1.39 -3.50 -5.88
N THR A 12 1.92 -4.52 -5.23
CA THR A 12 3.36 -4.77 -5.18
C THR A 12 3.94 -4.88 -6.59
N GLN A 13 3.29 -5.65 -7.46
CA GLN A 13 3.73 -5.83 -8.86
C GLN A 13 3.66 -4.52 -9.64
N ALA A 14 2.58 -3.75 -9.47
CA ALA A 14 2.42 -2.47 -10.16
C ALA A 14 3.51 -1.47 -9.74
N ILE A 15 3.81 -1.38 -8.46
CA ILE A 15 4.87 -0.51 -7.96
C ILE A 15 6.23 -0.95 -8.51
N ASN A 16 6.51 -2.25 -8.51
CA ASN A 16 7.79 -2.77 -8.99
C ASN A 16 8.01 -2.54 -10.49
N ARG A 17 6.95 -2.54 -11.30
CA ARG A 17 7.09 -2.26 -12.73
C ARG A 17 6.88 -0.80 -13.10
N GLY A 18 6.63 0.07 -12.10
CA GLY A 18 6.46 1.49 -12.32
C GLY A 18 5.13 1.89 -12.95
N ASP A 19 4.09 1.08 -12.77
CA ASP A 19 2.78 1.32 -13.36
C ASP A 19 1.87 2.05 -12.38
N LEU A 20 1.93 3.38 -12.40
CA LEU A 20 1.18 4.24 -11.48
C LEU A 20 -0.34 4.04 -11.63
N GLU A 21 -0.85 3.99 -12.86
CA GLU A 21 -2.30 3.87 -13.06
C GLU A 21 -2.82 2.52 -12.58
N ALA A 22 -2.08 1.44 -12.80
CA ALA A 22 -2.46 0.12 -12.28
C ALA A 22 -2.46 0.10 -10.75
N ALA A 23 -1.47 0.73 -10.13
CA ALA A 23 -1.41 0.82 -8.67
C ALA A 23 -2.59 1.61 -8.12
N LEU A 24 -2.87 2.77 -8.71
CA LEU A 24 -3.95 3.65 -8.26
C LEU A 24 -5.32 2.98 -8.39
N ALA A 25 -5.52 2.16 -9.42
CA ALA A 25 -6.79 1.46 -9.65
C ALA A 25 -7.14 0.43 -8.56
N LEU A 26 -6.18 0.08 -7.70
CA LEU A 26 -6.39 -0.88 -6.62
C LEU A 26 -6.93 -0.24 -5.33
N TYR A 27 -7.06 1.08 -5.32
CA TYR A 27 -7.57 1.85 -4.19
C TYR A 27 -8.99 2.33 -4.44
N GLU A 28 -9.78 2.42 -3.37
CA GLU A 28 -11.07 3.13 -3.45
C GLU A 28 -10.84 4.62 -3.70
N PRO A 29 -11.80 5.35 -4.32
CA PRO A 29 -11.62 6.77 -4.61
C PRO A 29 -11.32 7.64 -3.38
N ASN A 30 -11.86 7.26 -2.22
CA ASN A 30 -11.67 8.00 -0.97
C ASN A 30 -10.66 7.32 -0.03
N ALA A 31 -9.83 6.43 -0.57
CA ALA A 31 -8.86 5.70 0.23
C ALA A 31 -7.85 6.63 0.89
N VAL A 32 -7.28 6.15 1.98
CA VAL A 32 -6.24 6.87 2.72
C VAL A 32 -4.99 6.00 2.76
N LEU A 33 -3.86 6.62 2.43
CA LEU A 33 -2.54 6.01 2.56
C LEU A 33 -1.77 6.75 3.64
N VAL A 34 -1.26 6.01 4.62
CA VAL A 34 -0.31 6.56 5.58
C VAL A 34 1.06 6.56 4.92
N VAL A 35 1.46 7.70 4.38
CA VAL A 35 2.74 7.84 3.66
C VAL A 35 3.89 7.61 4.62
N GLN A 36 3.78 8.19 5.81
CA GLN A 36 4.63 7.94 6.97
C GLN A 36 3.82 8.37 8.19
N PRO A 37 4.20 7.96 9.41
CA PRO A 37 3.48 8.38 10.60
C PRO A 37 3.33 9.90 10.65
N GLY A 38 2.09 10.36 10.79
CA GLY A 38 1.78 11.79 10.80
C GLY A 38 1.55 12.43 9.43
N HIS A 39 1.69 11.69 8.34
CA HIS A 39 1.49 12.23 6.99
C HIS A 39 0.57 11.32 6.19
N LEU A 40 -0.64 11.79 5.92
CA LEU A 40 -1.66 11.03 5.19
C LEU A 40 -1.83 11.57 3.78
N ALA A 41 -2.05 10.65 2.84
CA ALA A 41 -2.53 10.98 1.49
C ALA A 41 -3.99 10.54 1.41
N CYS A 42 -4.89 11.48 1.16
CA CYS A 42 -6.33 11.24 1.17
C CYS A 42 -6.92 11.52 -0.21
N GLY A 43 -7.62 10.53 -0.76
CA GLY A 43 -8.27 10.64 -2.05
C GLY A 43 -7.33 10.47 -3.24
N THR A 44 -7.92 10.33 -4.42
CA THR A 44 -7.20 9.94 -5.65
C THR A 44 -6.03 10.86 -5.99
N SER A 45 -6.21 12.17 -5.88
CA SER A 45 -5.17 13.13 -6.26
C SER A 45 -3.93 13.01 -5.36
N GLN A 46 -4.13 12.95 -4.05
CA GLN A 46 -3.01 12.82 -3.09
C GLN A 46 -2.38 11.43 -3.14
N LEU A 47 -3.21 10.39 -3.36
CA LEU A 47 -2.70 9.02 -3.56
C LEU A 47 -1.80 8.96 -4.78
N ARG A 48 -2.20 9.60 -5.88
CA ARG A 48 -1.41 9.63 -7.11
C ARG A 48 -0.03 10.23 -6.86
N GLU A 49 0.02 11.36 -6.16
CA GLU A 49 1.29 12.01 -5.83
C GLU A 49 2.18 11.13 -4.96
N ALA A 50 1.60 10.51 -3.93
CA ALA A 50 2.36 9.65 -3.01
C ALA A 50 2.91 8.41 -3.72
N LEU A 51 2.07 7.74 -4.51
CA LEU A 51 2.50 6.55 -5.26
C LEU A 51 3.55 6.90 -6.31
N ALA A 52 3.42 8.05 -6.97
CA ALA A 52 4.40 8.50 -7.95
C ALA A 52 5.78 8.69 -7.32
N ARG A 53 5.84 9.20 -6.09
CA ARG A 53 7.11 9.36 -5.36
C ARG A 53 7.76 8.03 -5.01
N PHE A 54 6.96 7.03 -4.62
CA PHE A 54 7.49 5.68 -4.38
C PHE A 54 8.02 5.07 -5.67
N ILE A 55 7.27 5.19 -6.75
CA ILE A 55 7.67 4.65 -8.06
C ILE A 55 8.94 5.34 -8.57
N ALA A 56 9.11 6.64 -8.29
CA ALA A 56 10.30 7.39 -8.69
C ALA A 56 11.59 6.86 -8.04
N LEU A 57 11.47 6.09 -6.95
CA LEU A 57 12.63 5.44 -6.32
C LEU A 57 13.13 4.23 -7.12
N GLU A 58 12.43 3.85 -8.19
CA GLU A 58 12.70 2.62 -8.96
C GLU A 58 12.84 1.42 -8.01
N PRO A 59 11.81 1.16 -7.20
CA PRO A 59 11.95 0.27 -6.06
C PRO A 59 11.87 -1.21 -6.42
N THR A 60 12.47 -2.02 -5.55
CA THR A 60 12.12 -3.42 -5.40
C THR A 60 11.36 -3.54 -4.08
N LEU A 61 10.06 -3.76 -4.18
CA LEU A 61 9.16 -3.94 -3.05
C LEU A 61 8.87 -5.43 -2.91
N ARG A 62 9.02 -5.94 -1.69
CA ARG A 62 8.72 -7.35 -1.36
C ARG A 62 7.78 -7.42 -0.18
N SER A 63 6.75 -8.27 -0.31
CA SER A 63 5.88 -8.66 0.79
C SER A 63 6.28 -10.06 1.23
N GLU A 64 6.61 -10.24 2.51
CA GLU A 64 7.21 -11.49 3.00
C GLU A 64 6.21 -12.37 3.72
N VAL A 65 5.54 -11.85 4.74
CA VAL A 65 4.59 -12.62 5.55
C VAL A 65 3.25 -11.93 5.48
N GLN A 66 2.18 -12.71 5.31
CA GLN A 66 0.84 -12.18 5.14
C GLN A 66 -0.15 -12.91 6.04
N GLU A 67 -1.06 -12.15 6.61
CA GLU A 67 -2.22 -12.69 7.32
C GLU A 67 -3.44 -11.88 6.89
N VAL A 68 -4.55 -12.57 6.59
CA VAL A 68 -5.79 -11.91 6.18
C VAL A 68 -6.92 -12.37 7.07
N ILE A 69 -7.67 -11.41 7.61
CA ILE A 69 -8.86 -11.68 8.40
C ILE A 69 -10.03 -10.97 7.72
N ALA A 70 -11.01 -11.75 7.26
CA ALA A 70 -12.18 -11.20 6.57
C ALA A 70 -13.38 -11.17 7.50
N ALA A 71 -14.15 -10.09 7.43
CA ALA A 71 -15.39 -9.89 8.16
C ALA A 71 -16.42 -9.31 7.20
N GLY A 72 -17.19 -10.17 6.54
CA GLY A 72 -18.15 -9.76 5.52
C GLY A 72 -17.43 -9.14 4.33
N ASP A 73 -17.77 -7.89 4.00
CA ASP A 73 -17.17 -7.16 2.90
C ASP A 73 -15.90 -6.38 3.28
N LEU A 74 -15.42 -6.54 4.51
CA LEU A 74 -14.18 -5.95 4.98
C LEU A 74 -13.13 -7.01 5.22
N ALA A 75 -11.87 -6.65 5.02
CA ALA A 75 -10.75 -7.51 5.34
C ALA A 75 -9.63 -6.69 5.95
N LEU A 76 -9.01 -7.26 6.98
CA LEU A 76 -7.75 -6.76 7.51
C LEU A 76 -6.62 -7.56 6.86
N TYR A 77 -5.70 -6.87 6.25
CA TYR A 77 -4.47 -7.46 5.72
C TYR A 77 -3.31 -6.99 6.60
N ALA A 78 -2.55 -7.93 7.14
CA ALA A 78 -1.34 -7.63 7.89
C ALA A 78 -0.16 -8.30 7.21
N GLY A 79 0.96 -7.61 7.07
CA GLY A 79 2.11 -8.18 6.39
C GLY A 79 3.40 -7.48 6.73
N ARG A 80 4.51 -8.14 6.42
CA ARG A 80 5.85 -7.54 6.47
C ARG A 80 6.29 -7.23 5.07
N TRP A 81 6.92 -6.08 4.91
CA TRP A 81 7.42 -5.65 3.61
C TRP A 81 8.79 -5.01 3.74
N THR A 82 9.53 -5.06 2.65
CA THR A 82 10.80 -4.36 2.48
C THR A 82 10.79 -3.64 1.15
N LEU A 83 11.41 -2.47 1.10
CA LEU A 83 11.57 -1.69 -0.11
C LEU A 83 13.01 -1.24 -0.23
N ARG A 84 13.60 -1.47 -1.39
CA ARG A 84 14.92 -0.95 -1.74
C ARG A 84 14.78 -0.14 -3.01
N GLY A 85 15.38 1.04 -3.02
CA GLY A 85 15.34 1.92 -4.18
C GLY A 85 16.45 2.93 -4.13
N MET A 86 16.32 3.97 -4.96
CA MET A 86 17.32 5.02 -5.05
C MET A 86 16.59 6.34 -5.22
N ASP A 87 17.00 7.36 -4.44
CA ASP A 87 16.39 8.66 -4.56
C ASP A 87 16.91 9.40 -5.81
N PRO A 88 16.29 10.54 -6.19
CA PRO A 88 16.71 11.30 -7.37
C PRO A 88 18.17 11.78 -7.34
N ASN A 89 18.77 11.85 -6.15
CA ASN A 89 20.16 12.27 -5.98
C ASN A 89 21.14 11.09 -5.99
N GLY A 90 20.66 9.87 -6.27
CA GLY A 90 21.48 8.68 -6.34
C GLY A 90 21.80 8.04 -4.99
N HIS A 91 21.10 8.41 -3.93
CA HIS A 91 21.31 7.83 -2.61
C HIS A 91 20.42 6.59 -2.44
N PRO A 92 20.96 5.48 -1.91
CA PRO A 92 20.16 4.30 -1.64
C PRO A 92 19.08 4.59 -0.59
N VAL A 93 17.87 4.04 -0.84
CA VAL A 93 16.76 4.11 0.11
C VAL A 93 16.41 2.69 0.50
N VAL A 94 16.33 2.40 1.79
CA VAL A 94 15.90 1.12 2.32
C VAL A 94 14.86 1.37 3.38
N MET A 95 13.68 0.78 3.20
CA MET A 95 12.57 0.89 4.14
C MET A 95 12.00 -0.48 4.41
N SER A 96 11.43 -0.65 5.58
CA SER A 96 10.71 -1.86 5.94
C SER A 96 9.64 -1.55 6.98
N GLY A 97 8.66 -2.42 7.08
CA GLY A 97 7.59 -2.23 8.05
C GLY A 97 6.69 -3.43 8.17
N GLU A 98 5.76 -3.32 9.10
CA GLU A 98 4.65 -4.25 9.27
C GLU A 98 3.38 -3.48 8.98
N SER A 99 2.66 -3.88 7.92
CA SER A 99 1.47 -3.17 7.47
C SER A 99 0.21 -3.69 8.15
N SER A 100 -0.78 -2.82 8.23
CA SER A 100 -2.15 -3.16 8.66
C SER A 100 -3.10 -2.41 7.76
N ASP A 101 -3.59 -3.08 6.71
CA ASP A 101 -4.42 -2.48 5.68
C ASP A 101 -5.86 -2.95 5.80
N ILE A 102 -6.79 -2.08 5.42
CA ILE A 102 -8.21 -2.42 5.34
C ILE A 102 -8.63 -2.41 3.88
N LEU A 103 -9.22 -3.52 3.45
CA LEU A 103 -9.78 -3.64 2.10
C LEU A 103 -11.28 -3.83 2.19
N ARG A 104 -11.98 -3.39 1.15
CA ARG A 104 -13.43 -3.51 1.04
C ARG A 104 -13.79 -4.22 -0.25
N GLN A 105 -14.69 -5.20 -0.16
CA GLN A 105 -15.20 -5.87 -1.33
C GLN A 105 -16.25 -4.99 -2.01
N GLN A 106 -16.05 -4.75 -3.27
CA GLN A 106 -16.94 -3.96 -4.10
C GLN A 106 -18.11 -4.81 -4.58
N ARG A 107 -19.13 -4.17 -5.15
CA ARG A 107 -20.31 -4.88 -5.66
C ARG A 107 -19.99 -5.88 -6.75
N ASP A 108 -18.94 -5.61 -7.54
CA ASP A 108 -18.49 -6.53 -8.60
C ASP A 108 -17.61 -7.68 -8.10
N GLY A 109 -17.40 -7.75 -6.79
CA GLY A 109 -16.60 -8.79 -6.14
C GLY A 109 -15.13 -8.47 -5.98
N ARG A 110 -14.62 -7.41 -6.60
CA ARG A 110 -13.22 -7.01 -6.44
C ARG A 110 -12.98 -6.47 -5.04
N TRP A 111 -11.79 -6.74 -4.51
CA TRP A 111 -11.33 -6.14 -3.27
C TRP A 111 -10.47 -4.92 -3.59
N LEU A 112 -10.82 -3.76 -3.04
CA LEU A 112 -10.04 -2.54 -3.18
C LEU A 112 -9.55 -2.08 -1.81
N ILE A 113 -8.44 -1.34 -1.81
CA ILE A 113 -7.84 -0.83 -0.58
C ILE A 113 -8.60 0.42 -0.14
N ALA A 114 -9.12 0.39 1.08
CA ALA A 114 -9.79 1.53 1.71
C ALA A 114 -8.82 2.31 2.59
N LEU A 115 -7.93 1.61 3.28
CA LEU A 115 -6.90 2.20 4.14
C LEU A 115 -5.61 1.41 3.97
N ASP A 116 -4.57 2.10 3.53
CA ASP A 116 -3.24 1.51 3.39
C ASP A 116 -2.34 2.06 4.49
N ASN A 117 -2.03 1.19 5.45
CA ASN A 117 -1.16 1.56 6.57
C ASN A 117 0.09 0.69 6.58
N PRO A 118 1.13 1.08 5.82
CA PRO A 118 2.38 0.31 5.77
C PRO A 118 3.17 0.29 7.08
N TRP A 119 2.79 1.11 8.04
CA TRP A 119 3.55 1.34 9.27
C TRP A 119 2.94 0.65 10.48
N GLY A 120 1.71 0.10 10.37
CA GLY A 120 1.05 -0.60 11.47
C GLY A 120 0.96 0.25 12.74
N ALA A 121 1.38 -0.32 13.85
CA ALA A 121 1.33 0.37 15.14
C ALA A 121 2.35 1.51 15.29
N LYS A 122 3.28 1.65 14.35
CA LYS A 122 4.24 2.77 14.36
C LYS A 122 3.60 4.12 14.11
N ILE A 123 2.31 4.14 13.72
CA ILE A 123 1.54 5.39 13.64
C ILE A 123 1.24 5.99 15.01
N LEU A 124 1.39 5.21 16.07
CA LEU A 124 1.15 5.71 17.43
C LEU A 124 2.23 6.73 17.79
N PRO A 125 1.83 7.83 18.46
CA PRO A 125 2.81 8.82 18.86
C PRO A 125 3.80 8.26 19.88
N SER A 126 5.02 8.79 19.86
CA SER A 126 6.04 8.45 20.84
C SER A 126 5.61 8.93 22.23
N ARG A 127 6.01 8.18 23.24
CA ARG A 127 5.76 8.56 24.64
C ARG A 127 6.85 9.51 25.14
#